data_14986b6aaf3b0b2967447708e16a0891
#
_entry.id   14986b6aaf3b0b2967447708e16a0891
#
_cell.length_a   1.000
_cell.length_b   1.000
_cell.length_c   1.000
_cell.angle_alpha   90.00
_cell.angle_beta   90.00
_cell.angle_gamma   90.00
#
_symmetry.space_group_name_H-M   'P 1'
#
loop_
_entity.id
_entity.type
_entity.pdbx_description
1 polymer ?
#
loop_
_entity_poly.entity_id
_entity_poly.type
_entity_poly.pdbx_seq_one_letter_code
_entity_poly.pdbx_strand_id
1 'polypeptide(L)'
;MLLERSEILITEGQEEAFHIAMTETGLPLLTSVPGVISVNMGRGVENPGKFMLLLQWESMDAHIAFNKSPACGTLRTLIGRFSKGGHMEHFAMG
;
A
#
# COMPACT_ATOMS: atom_id res chain seq x y z
N MET A 1 -1.14 11.95 14.08
CA MET A 1 -1.38 11.24 12.82
C MET A 1 -0.17 10.41 12.46
N LEU A 2 -0.39 9.26 11.85
CA LEU A 2 0.66 8.36 11.40
C LEU A 2 0.72 8.36 9.88
N LEU A 3 1.92 8.57 9.32
CA LEU A 3 2.17 8.40 7.89
C LEU A 3 2.87 7.07 7.66
N GLU A 4 2.32 6.27 6.77
CA GLU A 4 2.97 5.04 6.29
C GLU A 4 3.48 5.26 4.87
N ARG A 5 4.73 4.91 4.64
CA ARG A 5 5.33 4.93 3.31
C ARG A 5 5.78 3.51 2.96
N SER A 6 5.15 2.94 1.95
CA SER A 6 5.49 1.60 1.45
C SER A 6 6.08 1.71 0.05
N GLU A 7 7.29 1.19 -0.13
CA GLU A 7 7.87 1.01 -1.46
C GLU A 7 7.65 -0.43 -1.89
N ILE A 8 7.17 -0.61 -3.12
CA ILE A 8 6.86 -1.93 -3.67
C ILE A 8 7.61 -2.08 -4.99
N LEU A 9 8.48 -3.07 -5.05
CA LEU A 9 9.20 -3.40 -6.27
C LEU A 9 8.43 -4.46 -7.04
N ILE A 10 8.09 -4.16 -8.29
CA ILE A 10 7.24 -5.02 -9.10
C ILE A 10 8.08 -5.83 -10.08
N THR A 11 7.70 -7.10 -10.24
CA THR A 11 8.31 -8.00 -11.22
C THR A 11 8.23 -7.38 -12.61
N GLU A 12 9.36 -7.40 -13.32
CA GLU A 12 9.47 -6.81 -14.65
C GLU A 12 8.39 -7.35 -15.58
N GLY A 13 7.70 -6.45 -16.27
CA GLY A 13 6.61 -6.80 -17.18
C GLY A 13 5.24 -6.85 -16.51
N GLN A 14 5.17 -6.76 -15.17
CA GLN A 14 3.91 -6.83 -14.43
C GLN A 14 3.42 -5.45 -13.93
N GLU A 15 4.09 -4.38 -14.32
CA GLU A 15 3.82 -3.04 -13.78
C GLU A 15 2.39 -2.57 -14.08
N GLU A 16 1.94 -2.74 -15.33
CA GLU A 16 0.59 -2.32 -15.71
C GLU A 16 -0.48 -3.19 -15.04
N ALA A 17 -0.24 -4.51 -14.96
CA ALA A 17 -1.17 -5.42 -14.29
C ALA A 17 -1.29 -5.06 -12.80
N PHE A 18 -0.18 -4.71 -12.15
CA PHE A 18 -0.18 -4.26 -10.77
C PHE A 18 -0.95 -2.96 -10.61
N HIS A 19 -0.72 -1.99 -11.48
CA HIS A 19 -1.42 -0.71 -11.45
C HIS A 19 -2.92 -0.91 -11.56
N ILE A 20 -3.37 -1.75 -12.48
CA ILE A 20 -4.80 -2.07 -12.66
C ILE A 20 -5.36 -2.75 -11.41
N ALA A 21 -4.67 -3.75 -10.88
CA ALA A 21 -5.11 -4.48 -9.70
C ALA A 21 -5.25 -3.56 -8.48
N MET A 22 -4.32 -2.63 -8.29
CA MET A 22 -4.38 -1.67 -7.19
C MET A 22 -5.50 -0.66 -7.40
N THR A 23 -5.64 -0.13 -8.62
CA THR A 23 -6.69 0.86 -8.92
C THR A 23 -8.09 0.25 -8.75
N GLU A 24 -8.30 -0.97 -9.21
CA GLU A 24 -9.60 -1.62 -9.18
C GLU A 24 -9.94 -2.25 -7.81
N THR A 25 -8.93 -2.74 -7.08
CA THR A 25 -9.16 -3.52 -5.86
C THR A 25 -8.40 -2.99 -4.64
N GLY A 26 -7.07 -2.83 -4.77
CA GLY A 26 -6.24 -2.53 -3.60
C GLY A 26 -6.52 -1.16 -2.98
N LEU A 27 -6.57 -0.11 -3.77
CA LEU A 27 -6.82 1.26 -3.27
C LEU A 27 -8.24 1.40 -2.72
N PRO A 28 -9.30 0.91 -3.39
CA PRO A 28 -10.63 0.93 -2.80
C PRO A 28 -10.72 0.16 -1.47
N LEU A 29 -10.06 -0.99 -1.36
CA LEU A 29 -10.00 -1.75 -0.12
C LEU A 29 -9.37 -0.93 0.99
N LEU A 30 -8.20 -0.35 0.75
CA LEU A 30 -7.49 0.47 1.74
C LEU A 30 -8.30 1.70 2.16
N THR A 31 -8.97 2.35 1.23
CA THR A 31 -9.81 3.52 1.50
C THR A 31 -10.95 3.18 2.45
N SER A 32 -11.42 1.94 2.44
CA SER A 32 -12.53 1.49 3.29
C SER A 32 -12.10 1.04 4.69
N VAL A 33 -10.79 0.96 4.96
CA VAL A 33 -10.29 0.48 6.26
C VAL A 33 -10.53 1.53 7.35
N PRO A 34 -11.10 1.14 8.51
CA PRO A 34 -11.27 2.07 9.62
C PRO A 34 -9.93 2.68 10.06
N GLY A 35 -9.90 3.99 10.23
CA GLY A 35 -8.71 4.72 10.65
C GLY A 35 -7.80 5.17 9.52
N VAL A 36 -8.05 4.79 8.29
CA VAL A 36 -7.34 5.32 7.12
C VAL A 36 -7.92 6.69 6.76
N ILE A 37 -7.07 7.71 6.77
CA ILE A 37 -7.46 9.08 6.41
C ILE A 37 -7.35 9.28 4.90
N SER A 38 -6.23 8.84 4.32
CA SER A 38 -5.99 8.98 2.88
C SER A 38 -5.06 7.90 2.37
N VAL A 39 -5.20 7.58 1.09
CA VAL A 39 -4.33 6.63 0.38
C VAL A 39 -3.95 7.27 -0.95
N ASN A 40 -2.66 7.27 -1.25
CA ASN A 40 -2.14 7.72 -2.53
C ASN A 40 -1.11 6.71 -3.03
N MET A 41 -1.10 6.48 -4.33
CA MET A 41 -0.12 5.60 -4.97
C MET A 41 0.60 6.38 -6.08
N GLY A 42 1.91 6.26 -6.11
CA GLY A 42 2.74 6.80 -7.17
C GLY A 42 3.61 5.73 -7.80
N ARG A 43 4.00 5.97 -9.04
CA ARG A 43 4.94 5.12 -9.75
C ARG A 43 6.26 5.86 -9.93
N GLY A 44 7.38 5.19 -9.74
CA GLY A 44 8.69 5.80 -9.89
C GLY A 44 8.93 6.34 -11.30
N VAL A 45 9.47 7.55 -11.37
CA VAL A 45 9.83 8.17 -12.64
C VAL A 45 11.18 7.61 -13.12
N GLU A 46 12.17 7.58 -12.21
CA GLU A 46 13.50 7.03 -12.49
C GLU A 46 13.49 5.52 -12.56
N ASN A 47 12.62 4.88 -11.79
CA ASN A 47 12.46 3.42 -11.74
C ASN A 47 10.99 3.05 -11.86
N PRO A 48 10.48 2.84 -13.09
CA PRO A 48 9.07 2.53 -13.31
C PRO A 48 8.60 1.19 -12.71
N GLY A 49 9.53 0.35 -12.28
CA GLY A 49 9.23 -0.90 -11.57
C GLY A 49 8.99 -0.71 -10.08
N LYS A 50 9.17 0.52 -9.56
CA LYS A 50 8.94 0.84 -8.16
C LYS A 50 7.67 1.65 -8.01
N PHE A 51 6.79 1.20 -7.12
CA PHE A 51 5.58 1.93 -6.74
C PHE A 51 5.70 2.36 -5.30
N MET A 52 5.00 3.42 -4.93
CA MET A 52 4.93 3.90 -3.56
C MET A 52 3.48 4.06 -3.15
N LEU A 53 3.15 3.54 -1.96
CA LEU A 53 1.89 3.82 -1.29
C LEU A 53 2.16 4.77 -0.14
N LEU A 54 1.37 5.85 -0.08
CA LEU A 54 1.37 6.77 1.04
C LEU A 54 0.01 6.67 1.71
N LEU A 55 -0.01 6.21 2.96
CA LEU A 55 -1.21 6.12 3.76
C LEU A 55 -1.11 7.05 4.96
N GLN A 56 -2.18 7.77 5.22
CA GLN A 56 -2.33 8.48 6.48
C GLN A 56 -3.30 7.72 7.36
N TRP A 57 -2.86 7.39 8.57
CA TRP A 57 -3.64 6.69 9.59
C TRP A 57 -3.97 7.64 10.73
N GLU A 58 -5.16 7.49 11.31
CA GLU A 58 -5.53 8.26 12.50
C GLU A 58 -4.57 7.97 13.65
N SER A 59 -4.10 6.71 13.78
CA SER A 59 -3.24 6.28 14.88
C SER A 59 -2.49 5.00 14.51
N MET A 60 -1.46 4.68 15.31
CA MET A 60 -0.77 3.39 15.21
C MET A 60 -1.72 2.24 15.56
N ASP A 61 -2.65 2.46 16.51
CA ASP A 61 -3.62 1.42 16.90
C ASP A 61 -4.50 1.01 15.72
N ALA A 62 -4.93 1.96 14.90
CA ALA A 62 -5.70 1.67 13.69
C ALA A 62 -4.90 0.83 12.69
N HIS A 63 -3.62 1.16 12.50
CA HIS A 63 -2.72 0.39 11.64
C HIS A 63 -2.52 -1.03 12.18
N ILE A 64 -2.30 -1.18 13.49
CA ILE A 64 -2.13 -2.50 14.12
C ILE A 64 -3.41 -3.32 13.96
N ALA A 65 -4.58 -2.72 14.15
CA ALA A 65 -5.85 -3.40 13.96
C ALA A 65 -6.02 -3.90 12.52
N PHE A 66 -5.64 -3.09 11.54
CA PHE A 66 -5.67 -3.50 10.14
C PHE A 66 -4.77 -4.72 9.90
N ASN A 67 -3.56 -4.74 10.47
CA ASN A 67 -2.62 -5.85 10.29
C ASN A 67 -3.18 -7.19 10.77
N LYS A 68 -4.14 -7.17 11.68
CA LYS A 68 -4.81 -8.37 12.21
C LYS A 68 -6.10 -8.70 11.47
N SER A 69 -6.51 -7.89 10.50
CA SER A 69 -7.79 -8.03 9.81
C SER A 69 -7.69 -8.92 8.57
N PRO A 70 -8.83 -9.54 8.16
CA PRO A 70 -8.86 -10.27 6.89
C PRO A 70 -8.52 -9.40 5.68
N ALA A 71 -8.86 -8.11 5.71
CA ALA A 71 -8.56 -7.17 4.63
C ALA A 71 -7.06 -7.06 4.39
N CYS A 72 -6.25 -7.11 5.44
CA CYS A 72 -4.79 -7.08 5.32
C CYS A 72 -4.28 -8.31 4.55
N GLY A 73 -4.82 -9.49 4.86
CA GLY A 73 -4.48 -10.72 4.15
C GLY A 73 -4.84 -10.65 2.67
N THR A 74 -6.01 -10.10 2.35
CA THR A 74 -6.46 -9.91 0.98
C THR A 74 -5.50 -8.99 0.23
N LEU A 75 -5.11 -7.86 0.84
CA LEU A 75 -4.17 -6.92 0.23
C LEU A 75 -2.79 -7.54 0.01
N ARG A 76 -2.28 -8.26 1.01
CA ARG A 76 -0.98 -8.95 0.90
C ARG A 76 -0.96 -9.96 -0.23
N THR A 77 -2.03 -10.72 -0.39
CA THR A 77 -2.16 -11.70 -1.47
C THR A 77 -2.16 -11.00 -2.82
N LEU A 78 -2.90 -9.91 -2.95
CA LEU A 78 -2.97 -9.13 -4.18
C LEU A 78 -1.59 -8.58 -4.56
N ILE A 79 -0.93 -7.90 -3.64
CA ILE A 79 0.39 -7.29 -3.88
C ILE A 79 1.43 -8.38 -4.13
N GLY A 80 1.38 -9.48 -3.38
CA GLY A 80 2.33 -10.58 -3.49
C GLY A 80 2.39 -11.24 -4.85
N ARG A 81 1.32 -11.16 -5.64
CA ARG A 81 1.29 -11.70 -7.01
C ARG A 81 2.26 -10.97 -7.93
N PHE A 82 2.57 -9.73 -7.64
CA PHE A 82 3.33 -8.84 -8.53
C PHE A 82 4.66 -8.39 -7.94
N SER A 83 4.78 -8.42 -6.62
CA SER A 83 5.93 -7.87 -5.90
C SER A 83 7.10 -8.84 -5.87
N LYS A 84 8.30 -8.28 -6.07
CA LYS A 84 9.56 -9.01 -5.86
C LYS A 84 10.34 -8.46 -4.66
N GLY A 85 9.75 -7.55 -3.89
CA GLY A 85 10.37 -6.95 -2.71
C GLY A 85 9.81 -5.58 -2.41
N GLY A 86 10.39 -4.95 -1.40
CA GLY A 86 10.00 -3.61 -0.97
C GLY A 86 10.26 -3.44 0.51
N HIS A 87 9.89 -2.27 1.04
CA HIS A 87 9.96 -2.01 2.46
C HIS A 87 8.96 -0.94 2.87
N MET A 88 8.71 -0.87 4.17
CA MET A 88 7.71 0.02 4.75
C MET A 88 8.29 0.75 5.95
N GLU A 89 7.97 2.03 6.06
CA GLU A 89 8.32 2.85 7.21
C GLU A 89 7.12 3.63 7.70
N HIS A 90 7.11 3.94 8.99
CA HIS A 90 6.07 4.75 9.63
C HIS A 90 6.67 5.98 10.26
N PHE A 91 5.97 7.10 10.14
CA PHE A 91 6.41 8.40 10.66
C PHE A 91 5.31 9.00 11.52
N ALA A 92 5.66 9.36 12.75
CA ALA A 92 4.74 10.14 13.58
C ALA A 92 4.75 11.58 13.06
N MET A 93 3.57 12.06 12.67
CA MET A 93 3.41 13.41 12.13
C MET A 93 2.72 14.28 13.17
N GLY A 94 3.25 15.47 13.35
CA GLY A 94 2.64 16.30 14.34
C GLY A 94 2.91 17.77 14.22
#